data_7daaf832e70bc773178450580258543c
#
_entry.id   7daaf832e70bc773178450580258543c
#
_cell.length_a   1.000
_cell.length_b   1.000
_cell.length_c   1.000
_cell.angle_alpha   90.00
_cell.angle_beta   90.00
_cell.angle_gamma   90.00
#
_symmetry.space_group_name_H-M   'P 1'
#
loop_
_entity.id
_entity.type
_entity.pdbx_description
1 polymer ?
#
loop_
_entity_poly.entity_id
_entity_poly.type
_entity_poly.pdbx_seq_one_letter_code
_entity_poly.pdbx_strand_id
1 'polypeptide(L)'
;LKTDRIDYYLMHALNDMEGWNRLKELGVLEFIEEAKSDGKIINIGFSFHGDRNEFKAIIDDFPWDFCQIQYNYLDEHFQAGREGLEYAASKGLGVIIMEPLRGGSLVGRIPEPVKKIWETAEVKRTPADWALRWLWNQPGINVVLSGMNDEAQLEENVRVASEVTPGTLTESELAL
;
A
#
# COMPACT_ATOMS: atom_id res chain seq x y z
N LEU A 1 -12.88 -19.61 -6.85
CA LEU A 1 -13.35 -18.32 -6.29
C LEU A 1 -14.89 -18.18 -6.32
N LYS A 2 -15.62 -19.07 -7.03
CA LYS A 2 -17.07 -18.96 -7.26
C LYS A 2 -17.48 -17.62 -7.89
N THR A 3 -16.65 -17.10 -8.77
CA THR A 3 -16.89 -15.92 -9.59
C THR A 3 -16.30 -16.15 -10.97
N ASP A 4 -16.88 -15.56 -11.98
CA ASP A 4 -16.43 -15.57 -13.37
C ASP A 4 -15.56 -14.34 -13.71
N ARG A 5 -15.40 -13.40 -12.76
CA ARG A 5 -14.67 -12.17 -12.95
C ARG A 5 -13.82 -11.81 -11.73
N ILE A 6 -12.66 -11.20 -11.97
CA ILE A 6 -11.76 -10.58 -10.99
C ILE A 6 -11.68 -9.09 -11.31
N ASP A 7 -12.15 -8.24 -10.38
CA ASP A 7 -12.16 -6.80 -10.59
C ASP A 7 -10.76 -6.19 -10.54
N TYR A 8 -9.88 -6.71 -9.66
CA TYR A 8 -8.49 -6.27 -9.51
C TYR A 8 -7.58 -7.49 -9.49
N TYR A 9 -6.84 -7.70 -10.56
CA TYR A 9 -5.87 -8.80 -10.68
C TYR A 9 -4.46 -8.23 -10.62
N LEU A 10 -3.59 -8.76 -9.75
CA LEU A 10 -2.22 -8.30 -9.64
C LEU A 10 -1.20 -9.40 -10.00
N MET A 11 -0.15 -8.99 -10.68
CA MET A 11 1.06 -9.79 -10.89
C MET A 11 1.84 -9.80 -9.58
N HIS A 12 1.98 -10.98 -8.96
CA HIS A 12 2.61 -11.11 -7.65
C HIS A 12 4.12 -10.97 -7.72
N ALA A 13 4.70 -10.14 -6.83
CA ALA A 13 6.14 -9.96 -6.63
C ALA A 13 6.92 -9.62 -7.92
N LEU A 14 6.43 -8.67 -8.68
CA LEU A 14 7.12 -8.12 -9.84
C LEU A 14 8.16 -7.10 -9.37
N ASN A 15 9.39 -7.54 -9.10
CA ASN A 15 10.37 -6.78 -8.31
C ASN A 15 11.46 -6.10 -9.13
N ASP A 16 11.60 -6.43 -10.43
CA ASP A 16 12.60 -5.87 -11.32
C ASP A 16 12.18 -5.99 -12.79
N MET A 17 12.88 -5.27 -13.66
CA MET A 17 12.64 -5.30 -15.11
C MET A 17 13.08 -6.61 -15.75
N GLU A 18 14.02 -7.36 -15.17
CA GLU A 18 14.40 -8.68 -15.67
C GLU A 18 13.24 -9.65 -15.56
N GLY A 19 12.61 -9.73 -14.39
CA GLY A 19 11.41 -10.55 -14.17
C GLY A 19 10.25 -10.12 -15.06
N TRP A 20 10.03 -8.82 -15.20
CA TRP A 20 8.99 -8.30 -16.11
C TRP A 20 9.24 -8.66 -17.57
N ASN A 21 10.45 -8.47 -18.08
CA ASN A 21 10.83 -8.84 -19.45
C ASN A 21 10.67 -10.34 -19.68
N ARG A 22 11.07 -11.17 -18.72
CA ARG A 22 10.85 -12.62 -18.78
C ARG A 22 9.36 -12.98 -18.88
N LEU A 23 8.49 -12.34 -18.12
CA LEU A 23 7.04 -12.57 -18.21
C LEU A 23 6.49 -12.15 -19.60
N LYS A 24 6.99 -11.04 -20.18
CA LYS A 24 6.65 -10.63 -21.53
C LYS A 24 7.05 -11.69 -22.58
N GLU A 25 8.25 -12.24 -22.46
CA GLU A 25 8.72 -13.34 -23.34
C GLU A 25 7.87 -14.62 -23.22
N LEU A 26 7.23 -14.84 -22.07
CA LEU A 26 6.33 -15.96 -21.80
C LEU A 26 4.88 -15.69 -22.23
N GLY A 27 4.58 -14.55 -22.83
CA GLY A 27 3.26 -14.24 -23.37
C GLY A 27 2.30 -13.60 -22.35
N VAL A 28 2.82 -12.94 -21.32
CA VAL A 28 1.96 -12.30 -20.30
C VAL A 28 1.09 -11.17 -20.87
N LEU A 29 1.58 -10.45 -21.88
CA LEU A 29 0.82 -9.37 -22.50
C LEU A 29 -0.41 -9.89 -23.22
N GLU A 30 -0.26 -10.95 -24.00
CA GLU A 30 -1.35 -11.65 -24.68
C GLU A 30 -2.36 -12.20 -23.68
N PHE A 31 -1.87 -12.79 -22.57
CA PHE A 31 -2.75 -13.27 -21.49
C PHE A 31 -3.58 -12.13 -20.90
N ILE A 32 -2.97 -10.97 -20.60
CA ILE A 32 -3.69 -9.82 -20.02
C ILE A 32 -4.74 -9.30 -21.01
N GLU A 33 -4.39 -9.15 -22.28
CA GLU A 33 -5.29 -8.68 -23.33
C GLU A 33 -6.49 -9.60 -23.50
N GLU A 34 -6.27 -10.92 -23.62
CA GLU A 34 -7.33 -11.92 -23.72
C GLU A 34 -8.23 -11.93 -22.48
N ALA A 35 -7.63 -11.92 -21.27
CA ALA A 35 -8.38 -11.94 -20.03
C ALA A 35 -9.24 -10.68 -19.82
N LYS A 36 -8.76 -9.51 -20.22
CA LYS A 36 -9.53 -8.26 -20.23
C LYS A 36 -10.64 -8.28 -21.30
N SER A 37 -10.34 -8.76 -22.51
CA SER A 37 -11.30 -8.88 -23.60
C SER A 37 -12.44 -9.84 -23.27
N ASP A 38 -12.14 -10.95 -22.60
CA ASP A 38 -13.11 -11.94 -22.13
C ASP A 38 -13.92 -11.47 -20.91
N GLY A 39 -13.60 -10.29 -20.35
CA GLY A 39 -14.22 -9.76 -19.13
C GLY A 39 -13.86 -10.51 -17.86
N LYS A 40 -12.84 -11.36 -17.89
CA LYS A 40 -12.35 -12.13 -16.72
C LYS A 40 -11.56 -11.26 -15.74
N ILE A 41 -10.88 -10.24 -16.25
CA ILE A 41 -10.12 -9.24 -15.48
C ILE A 41 -10.59 -7.86 -15.89
N ILE A 42 -10.78 -6.96 -14.91
CA ILE A 42 -11.09 -5.54 -15.20
C ILE A 42 -9.83 -4.70 -15.08
N ASN A 43 -9.19 -4.70 -13.91
CA ASN A 43 -8.02 -3.90 -13.63
C ASN A 43 -6.81 -4.81 -13.43
N ILE A 44 -5.66 -4.40 -13.98
CA ILE A 44 -4.39 -5.09 -13.86
C ILE A 44 -3.40 -4.26 -13.05
N GLY A 45 -2.74 -4.88 -12.10
CA GLY A 45 -1.72 -4.24 -11.29
C GLY A 45 -0.58 -5.19 -10.95
N PHE A 46 0.30 -4.76 -10.06
CA PHE A 46 1.40 -5.58 -9.58
C PHE A 46 1.73 -5.30 -8.11
N SER A 47 2.27 -6.30 -7.40
CA SER A 47 2.88 -6.12 -6.09
C SER A 47 4.39 -6.06 -6.21
N PHE A 48 5.02 -5.24 -5.34
CA PHE A 48 6.42 -4.86 -5.50
C PHE A 48 7.18 -4.86 -4.18
N HIS A 49 8.42 -5.41 -4.20
CA HIS A 49 9.36 -5.41 -3.08
C HIS A 49 10.81 -5.08 -3.52
N GLY A 50 10.99 -4.58 -4.74
CA GLY A 50 12.31 -4.31 -5.33
C GLY A 50 12.86 -2.92 -5.02
N ASP A 51 13.83 -2.47 -5.83
CA ASP A 51 14.43 -1.14 -5.79
C ASP A 51 13.53 -0.08 -6.42
N ARG A 52 13.63 1.15 -5.96
CA ARG A 52 12.83 2.28 -6.42
C ARG A 52 12.97 2.58 -7.92
N ASN A 53 14.17 2.41 -8.49
CA ASN A 53 14.37 2.66 -9.91
C ASN A 53 13.68 1.60 -10.76
N GLU A 54 13.72 0.34 -10.32
CA GLU A 54 12.99 -0.78 -10.92
C GLU A 54 11.47 -0.53 -10.86
N PHE A 55 10.98 -0.02 -9.72
CA PHE A 55 9.57 0.33 -9.56
C PHE A 55 9.10 1.34 -10.60
N LYS A 56 9.85 2.43 -10.79
CA LYS A 56 9.54 3.46 -11.79
C LYS A 56 9.60 2.92 -13.20
N ALA A 57 10.62 2.09 -13.49
CA ALA A 57 10.78 1.48 -14.82
C ALA A 57 9.60 0.54 -15.15
N ILE A 58 9.13 -0.27 -14.20
CA ILE A 58 7.96 -1.14 -14.38
C ILE A 58 6.70 -0.31 -14.62
N ILE A 59 6.49 0.77 -13.86
CA ILE A 59 5.33 1.66 -14.07
C ILE A 59 5.33 2.28 -15.46
N ASP A 60 6.49 2.68 -15.96
CA ASP A 60 6.60 3.35 -17.27
C ASP A 60 6.48 2.39 -18.47
N ASP A 61 6.75 1.10 -18.27
CA ASP A 61 6.78 0.11 -19.35
C ASP A 61 5.40 -0.46 -19.74
N PHE A 62 4.38 -0.32 -18.86
CA PHE A 62 3.06 -0.88 -19.11
C PHE A 62 1.94 0.00 -18.48
N PRO A 63 0.76 0.11 -19.11
CA PRO A 63 -0.35 0.91 -18.58
C PRO A 63 -1.07 0.19 -17.42
N TRP A 64 -0.45 0.15 -16.26
CA TRP A 64 -1.01 -0.41 -15.04
C TRP A 64 -2.19 0.41 -14.51
N ASP A 65 -3.20 -0.28 -13.98
CA ASP A 65 -4.34 0.37 -13.32
C ASP A 65 -4.03 0.64 -11.83
N PHE A 66 -3.20 -0.21 -11.19
CA PHE A 66 -2.83 -0.05 -9.78
C PHE A 66 -1.50 -0.75 -9.45
N CYS A 67 -0.95 -0.42 -8.28
CA CYS A 67 0.19 -1.13 -7.70
C CYS A 67 -0.02 -1.38 -6.20
N GLN A 68 0.70 -2.38 -5.67
CA GLN A 68 0.73 -2.69 -4.24
C GLN A 68 2.15 -2.63 -3.73
N ILE A 69 2.41 -1.77 -2.74
CA ILE A 69 3.73 -1.50 -2.19
C ILE A 69 3.74 -1.64 -0.67
N GLN A 70 4.89 -2.01 -0.10
CA GLN A 70 5.13 -1.90 1.32
C GLN A 70 5.35 -0.43 1.69
N TYR A 71 4.58 0.07 2.67
CA TYR A 71 4.76 1.44 3.16
C TYR A 71 4.22 1.61 4.58
N ASN A 72 4.99 2.29 5.43
CA ASN A 72 4.63 2.66 6.79
C ASN A 72 5.58 3.78 7.27
N TYR A 73 5.33 4.41 8.41
CA TYR A 73 6.09 5.56 8.89
C TYR A 73 7.57 5.29 9.24
N LEU A 74 7.99 4.00 9.39
CA LEU A 74 9.40 3.64 9.54
C LEU A 74 10.10 3.35 8.21
N ASP A 75 9.36 2.93 7.22
CA ASP A 75 9.88 2.44 5.94
C ASP A 75 9.67 3.46 4.79
N GLU A 76 9.61 4.77 5.10
CA GLU A 76 9.38 5.84 4.13
C GLU A 76 10.40 5.87 2.97
N HIS A 77 11.61 5.38 3.21
CA HIS A 77 12.70 5.37 2.23
C HIS A 77 13.09 3.96 1.79
N PHE A 78 12.32 2.96 2.16
CA PHE A 78 12.59 1.57 1.85
C PHE A 78 11.77 1.09 0.65
N GLN A 79 12.37 0.28 -0.25
CA GLN A 79 11.76 -0.20 -1.50
C GLN A 79 11.24 0.95 -2.37
N ALA A 80 9.96 0.92 -2.77
CA ALA A 80 9.31 2.02 -3.48
C ALA A 80 9.31 3.31 -2.65
N GLY A 81 8.99 3.20 -1.36
CA GLY A 81 8.99 4.29 -0.40
C GLY A 81 8.06 5.45 -0.78
N ARG A 82 8.27 6.63 -0.15
CA ARG A 82 7.51 7.86 -0.41
C ARG A 82 7.60 8.28 -1.89
N GLU A 83 8.80 8.28 -2.45
CA GLU A 83 8.99 8.68 -3.84
C GLU A 83 8.28 7.76 -4.83
N GLY A 84 8.21 6.44 -4.55
CA GLY A 84 7.47 5.49 -5.35
C GLY A 84 5.96 5.71 -5.24
N LEU A 85 5.45 5.95 -4.02
CA LEU A 85 4.05 6.31 -3.79
C LEU A 85 3.65 7.55 -4.59
N GLU A 86 4.42 8.64 -4.45
CA GLU A 86 4.16 9.90 -5.16
C GLU A 86 4.25 9.72 -6.69
N TYR A 87 5.21 8.92 -7.15
CA TYR A 87 5.36 8.61 -8.57
C TYR A 87 4.16 7.85 -9.13
N ALA A 88 3.74 6.77 -8.47
CA ALA A 88 2.58 5.98 -8.87
C ALA A 88 1.31 6.85 -8.90
N ALA A 89 1.08 7.65 -7.86
CA ALA A 89 -0.05 8.57 -7.79
C ALA A 89 -0.02 9.63 -8.91
N SER A 90 1.17 10.17 -9.25
CA SER A 90 1.33 11.13 -10.36
C SER A 90 1.03 10.55 -11.73
N LYS A 91 1.17 9.23 -11.88
CA LYS A 91 0.80 8.48 -13.11
C LYS A 91 -0.68 8.07 -13.12
N GLY A 92 -1.42 8.34 -12.05
CA GLY A 92 -2.84 8.00 -11.93
C GLY A 92 -3.12 6.56 -11.51
N LEU A 93 -2.11 5.82 -11.03
CA LEU A 93 -2.30 4.48 -10.50
C LEU A 93 -3.02 4.50 -9.15
N GLY A 94 -3.91 3.53 -8.94
CA GLY A 94 -4.38 3.21 -7.60
C GLY A 94 -3.24 2.62 -6.76
N VAL A 95 -3.02 3.10 -5.53
CA VAL A 95 -1.97 2.57 -4.65
C VAL A 95 -2.57 1.82 -3.48
N ILE A 96 -2.19 0.55 -3.37
CA ILE A 96 -2.55 -0.35 -2.28
C ILE A 96 -1.33 -0.50 -1.38
N ILE A 97 -1.52 -0.32 -0.07
CA ILE A 97 -0.45 -0.47 0.92
C ILE A 97 -0.52 -1.85 1.57
N MET A 98 0.60 -2.56 1.57
CA MET A 98 0.84 -3.75 2.38
C MET A 98 1.85 -3.44 3.48
N GLU A 99 1.91 -4.28 4.51
CA GLU A 99 2.77 -4.09 5.70
C GLU A 99 2.55 -2.76 6.45
N PRO A 100 1.31 -2.27 6.59
CA PRO A 100 1.05 -0.97 7.23
C PRO A 100 1.52 -0.94 8.68
N LEU A 101 1.52 -2.09 9.36
CA LEU A 101 1.93 -2.26 10.76
C LEU A 101 3.20 -3.11 10.90
N ARG A 102 3.91 -3.36 9.80
CA ARG A 102 5.18 -4.10 9.74
C ARG A 102 5.11 -5.44 10.48
N GLY A 103 4.15 -6.29 10.08
CA GLY A 103 3.89 -7.57 10.75
C GLY A 103 3.48 -7.43 12.22
N GLY A 104 2.87 -6.31 12.60
CA GLY A 104 2.44 -6.00 13.97
C GLY A 104 3.54 -5.41 14.86
N SER A 105 4.78 -5.25 14.38
CA SER A 105 5.88 -4.71 15.19
C SER A 105 5.66 -3.24 15.58
N LEU A 106 4.91 -2.48 14.76
CA LEU A 106 4.54 -1.08 15.03
C LEU A 106 3.39 -0.95 16.07
N VAL A 107 2.87 -2.06 16.57
CA VAL A 107 1.81 -2.09 17.59
C VAL A 107 2.29 -2.79 18.86
N GLY A 108 2.92 -3.96 18.70
CA GLY A 108 3.27 -4.84 19.83
C GLY A 108 4.59 -4.53 20.51
N ARG A 109 5.49 -3.78 19.86
CA ARG A 109 6.87 -3.55 20.35
C ARG A 109 7.26 -2.08 20.35
N ILE A 110 6.40 -1.22 20.84
CA ILE A 110 6.66 0.22 20.89
C ILE A 110 7.73 0.52 21.95
N PRO A 111 8.85 1.16 21.57
CA PRO A 111 9.87 1.58 22.53
C PRO A 111 9.30 2.61 23.53
N GLU A 112 9.78 2.54 24.78
CA GLU A 112 9.31 3.43 25.84
C GLU A 112 9.45 4.94 25.53
N PRO A 113 10.53 5.40 24.86
CA PRO A 113 10.61 6.80 24.43
C PRO A 113 9.48 7.22 23.49
N VAL A 114 9.07 6.35 22.55
CA VAL A 114 7.99 6.62 21.60
C VAL A 114 6.64 6.72 22.33
N LYS A 115 6.37 5.79 23.27
CA LYS A 115 5.16 5.88 24.09
C LYS A 115 5.05 7.21 24.81
N LYS A 116 6.15 7.66 25.43
CA LYS A 116 6.21 8.96 26.12
C LYS A 116 5.91 10.13 25.19
N ILE A 117 6.39 10.09 23.94
CA ILE A 117 6.07 11.11 22.94
C ILE A 117 4.56 11.10 22.66
N TRP A 118 3.97 9.94 22.37
CA TRP A 118 2.52 9.84 22.11
C TRP A 118 1.66 10.20 23.33
N GLU A 119 2.18 10.01 24.56
CA GLU A 119 1.54 10.49 25.79
C GLU A 119 1.48 12.03 25.87
N THR A 120 2.29 12.77 25.14
CA THR A 120 2.21 14.23 25.07
C THR A 120 1.15 14.72 24.07
N ALA A 121 0.68 13.86 23.16
CA ALA A 121 -0.33 14.23 22.18
C ALA A 121 -1.61 14.72 22.86
N GLU A 122 -2.24 15.73 22.28
CA GLU A 122 -3.53 16.24 22.74
C GLU A 122 -4.62 15.16 22.63
N VAL A 123 -4.65 14.47 21.47
CA VAL A 123 -5.56 13.34 21.23
C VAL A 123 -4.83 12.03 21.49
N LYS A 124 -5.38 11.24 22.42
CA LYS A 124 -4.82 9.91 22.75
C LYS A 124 -5.29 8.88 21.73
N ARG A 125 -4.35 8.16 21.14
CA ARG A 125 -4.59 7.10 20.17
C ARG A 125 -3.78 5.85 20.50
N THR A 126 -4.24 4.71 20.02
CA THR A 126 -3.46 3.48 20.05
C THR A 126 -2.32 3.55 19.04
N PRO A 127 -1.28 2.71 19.15
CA PRO A 127 -0.24 2.59 18.13
C PRO A 127 -0.79 2.24 16.74
N ALA A 128 -1.82 1.39 16.66
CA ALA A 128 -2.48 1.04 15.40
C ALA A 128 -3.18 2.25 14.79
N ASP A 129 -3.94 3.00 15.59
CA ASP A 129 -4.63 4.22 15.15
C ASP A 129 -3.62 5.25 14.61
N TRP A 130 -2.51 5.52 15.33
CA TRP A 130 -1.44 6.41 14.84
C TRP A 130 -0.88 5.96 13.49
N ALA A 131 -0.51 4.69 13.34
CA ALA A 131 0.10 4.16 12.12
C ALA A 131 -0.87 4.20 10.93
N LEU A 132 -2.13 3.82 11.12
CA LEU A 132 -3.13 3.81 10.06
C LEU A 132 -3.55 5.23 9.67
N ARG A 133 -3.70 6.16 10.63
CA ARG A 133 -3.97 7.57 10.32
C ARG A 133 -2.83 8.22 9.55
N TRP A 134 -1.59 7.92 9.90
CA TRP A 134 -0.44 8.42 9.16
C TRP A 134 -0.47 7.99 7.69
N LEU A 135 -0.84 6.73 7.42
CA LEU A 135 -1.01 6.24 6.05
C LEU A 135 -2.17 6.96 5.33
N TRP A 136 -3.36 6.94 5.93
CA TRP A 136 -4.54 7.58 5.32
C TRP A 136 -4.43 9.10 5.17
N ASN A 137 -3.49 9.73 5.88
CA ASN A 137 -3.18 11.16 5.71
C ASN A 137 -2.45 11.45 4.39
N GLN A 138 -1.91 10.43 3.71
CA GLN A 138 -1.22 10.57 2.42
C GLN A 138 -2.24 10.61 1.27
N PRO A 139 -2.23 11.64 0.41
CA PRO A 139 -3.25 11.79 -0.64
C PRO A 139 -3.20 10.73 -1.74
N GLY A 140 -2.07 10.03 -1.90
CA GLY A 140 -1.88 9.02 -2.96
C GLY A 140 -2.31 7.61 -2.58
N ILE A 141 -2.75 7.35 -1.33
CA ILE A 141 -3.11 6.01 -0.86
C ILE A 141 -4.60 5.77 -1.05
N ASN A 142 -4.95 4.68 -1.73
CA ASN A 142 -6.34 4.31 -2.00
C ASN A 142 -6.84 3.17 -1.10
N VAL A 143 -5.97 2.18 -0.81
CA VAL A 143 -6.32 1.01 0.00
C VAL A 143 -5.18 0.70 0.96
N VAL A 144 -5.51 0.35 2.20
CA VAL A 144 -4.56 -0.16 3.19
C VAL A 144 -4.98 -1.56 3.60
N LEU A 145 -4.11 -2.55 3.37
CA LEU A 145 -4.33 -3.93 3.77
C LEU A 145 -3.87 -4.12 5.21
N SER A 146 -4.64 -4.80 6.02
CA SER A 146 -4.27 -5.15 7.38
C SER A 146 -4.57 -6.62 7.68
N GLY A 147 -3.61 -7.32 8.30
CA GLY A 147 -3.73 -8.72 8.69
C GLY A 147 -4.45 -8.89 10.03
N MET A 148 -5.65 -8.37 10.16
CA MET A 148 -6.48 -8.48 11.37
C MET A 148 -6.87 -9.93 11.63
N ASN A 149 -6.61 -10.43 12.83
CA ASN A 149 -6.90 -11.80 13.22
C ASN A 149 -7.81 -11.93 14.45
N ASP A 150 -8.31 -10.82 14.96
CA ASP A 150 -9.35 -10.77 15.99
C ASP A 150 -10.34 -9.61 15.72
N GLU A 151 -11.49 -9.69 16.37
CA GLU A 151 -12.62 -8.78 16.15
C GLU A 151 -12.30 -7.34 16.61
N ALA A 152 -11.57 -7.18 17.72
CA ALA A 152 -11.21 -5.85 18.22
C ALA A 152 -10.28 -5.10 17.27
N GLN A 153 -9.32 -5.79 16.64
CA GLN A 153 -8.46 -5.22 15.60
C GLN A 153 -9.28 -4.80 14.37
N LEU A 154 -10.24 -5.64 13.95
CA LEU A 154 -11.12 -5.33 12.84
C LEU A 154 -11.95 -4.08 13.13
N GLU A 155 -12.60 -4.02 14.27
CA GLU A 155 -13.42 -2.88 14.68
C GLU A 155 -12.60 -1.58 14.74
N GLU A 156 -11.42 -1.62 15.37
CA GLU A 156 -10.53 -0.46 15.46
C GLU A 156 -10.09 0.02 14.07
N ASN A 157 -9.60 -0.88 13.21
CA ASN A 157 -9.08 -0.52 11.91
C ASN A 157 -10.17 0.02 10.98
N VAL A 158 -11.37 -0.57 10.99
CA VAL A 158 -12.54 -0.08 10.23
C VAL A 158 -12.98 1.29 10.74
N ARG A 159 -13.02 1.51 12.06
CA ARG A 159 -13.33 2.81 12.65
C ARG A 159 -12.34 3.87 12.17
N VAL A 160 -11.03 3.60 12.29
CA VAL A 160 -9.99 4.54 11.85
C VAL A 160 -10.14 4.86 10.36
N ALA A 161 -10.31 3.84 9.51
CA ALA A 161 -10.49 4.04 8.07
C ALA A 161 -11.75 4.85 7.72
N SER A 162 -12.80 4.79 8.55
CA SER A 162 -14.04 5.53 8.35
C SER A 162 -13.94 7.01 8.76
N GLU A 163 -13.01 7.33 9.65
CA GLU A 163 -12.86 8.67 10.23
C GLU A 163 -11.83 9.53 9.49
N VAL A 164 -10.86 8.90 8.82
CA VAL A 164 -9.66 9.59 8.29
C VAL A 164 -9.80 9.91 6.82
N THR A 165 -9.41 11.12 6.46
CA THR A 165 -9.21 11.56 5.08
C THR A 165 -7.84 12.21 4.95
N PRO A 166 -7.27 12.34 3.73
CA PRO A 166 -5.99 12.99 3.53
C PRO A 166 -5.94 14.40 4.15
N GLY A 167 -4.85 14.71 4.83
CA GLY A 167 -4.63 16.03 5.47
C GLY A 167 -5.37 16.24 6.79
N THR A 168 -5.88 15.19 7.44
CA THR A 168 -6.59 15.33 8.73
C THR A 168 -5.69 15.37 9.96
N LEU A 169 -4.45 14.89 9.87
CA LEU A 169 -3.48 15.05 10.94
C LEU A 169 -3.01 16.49 11.02
N THR A 170 -3.03 17.07 12.23
CA THR A 170 -2.54 18.42 12.48
C THR A 170 -1.01 18.48 12.37
N GLU A 171 -0.45 19.68 12.18
CA GLU A 171 1.02 19.88 12.18
C GLU A 171 1.67 19.39 13.48
N SER A 172 1.02 19.58 14.63
CA SER A 172 1.51 19.09 15.93
C SER A 172 1.49 17.56 16.02
N GLU A 173 0.52 16.89 15.42
CA GLU A 173 0.45 15.43 15.37
C GLU A 173 1.49 14.84 14.39
N LEU A 174 1.77 15.54 13.30
CA LEU A 174 2.81 15.13 12.33
C LEU A 174 4.23 15.36 12.85
N ALA A 175 4.40 16.22 13.85
CA ALA A 175 5.69 16.51 14.50
C ALA A 175 6.01 15.55 15.66
N LEU A 176 5.10 14.68 16.07
CA LEU A 176 5.31 13.65 17.09
C LEU A 176 6.16 12.49 16.58
#